data_ddfa4b7a515acf8951392052acf70773
#
_entry.id   ddfa4b7a515acf8951392052acf70773
#
_cell.length_a   1.000
_cell.length_b   1.000
_cell.length_c   1.000
_cell.angle_alpha   90.00
_cell.angle_beta   90.00
_cell.angle_gamma   90.00
#
_symmetry.space_group_name_H-M   'P 1'
#
loop_
_entity.id
_entity.type
_entity.pdbx_description
1 polymer ?
#
loop_
_entity_poly.entity_id
_entity_poly.type
_entity_poly.pdbx_seq_one_letter_code
_entity_poly.pdbx_strand_id
1 'polypeptide(L)'
;MPGFGDKITVRHLVHHTSGLRDWVQSMVVAGMRMDDVISFQHILKMVKHQQSLNFKPGQMYLYSNTGYNLLAEIVQRVTNQLFADWTVSNIFRPLGMSNTYVCDNHEMVVKNRASSYYKHEGRFYNAVDNLTALGSSSLYSTVEDLTKWVLNFDDKQVGGDQVIELMHQRGKLNSGEQIDYAFGQRVGMYKGLRIADHSGSWRGFRSHLIRFLDRMFSVIILSNYASSDPTSWANEIADLHFVDLPDPADMNHTSNQAIQTKKLVYSDASSNLTLEQLKKFEGDYYSQELDTTYSILVHEGQLIAQHIRNNDILLVYDGVGFTSDEWFFSHIYFKRNHYGQIVGFVLDGERVKNLYFTKKSF
;
A
#
# COMPACT_ATOMS: atom_id res chain seq x y z
N MET A 1 17.05 4.11 11.30
CA MET A 1 16.92 2.84 10.58
C MET A 1 18.23 2.10 10.67
N PRO A 2 18.24 0.81 10.97
CA PRO A 2 19.49 0.07 11.04
C PRO A 2 20.07 -0.13 9.64
N GLY A 3 21.40 0.01 9.53
CA GLY A 3 22.29 -0.47 8.45
C GLY A 3 22.00 -0.18 6.96
N PHE A 4 20.81 0.32 6.62
CA PHE A 4 20.42 0.63 5.23
C PHE A 4 19.79 2.02 5.06
N GLY A 5 19.61 2.76 6.17
CA GLY A 5 19.02 4.10 6.11
C GLY A 5 19.85 5.11 5.32
N ASP A 6 21.13 4.98 5.32
CA ASP A 6 22.11 5.79 4.56
C ASP A 6 22.05 5.54 3.03
N LYS A 7 21.45 4.43 2.60
CA LYS A 7 21.28 4.05 1.19
C LYS A 7 19.96 4.50 0.59
N ILE A 8 19.00 4.90 1.43
CA ILE A 8 17.68 5.34 1.01
C ILE A 8 17.66 6.86 0.90
N THR A 9 17.34 7.38 -0.26
CA THR A 9 17.14 8.81 -0.51
C THR A 9 15.68 9.21 -0.41
N VAL A 10 15.39 10.51 -0.22
CA VAL A 10 14.03 11.08 -0.32
C VAL A 10 13.38 10.69 -1.66
N ARG A 11 14.13 10.71 -2.75
CA ARG A 11 13.65 10.31 -4.08
C ARG A 11 13.21 8.85 -4.13
N HIS A 12 13.91 7.94 -3.45
CA HIS A 12 13.50 6.54 -3.33
C HIS A 12 12.17 6.40 -2.58
N LEU A 13 11.92 7.21 -1.55
CA LEU A 13 10.65 7.21 -0.82
C LEU A 13 9.51 7.72 -1.70
N VAL A 14 9.71 8.85 -2.37
CA VAL A 14 8.71 9.47 -3.26
C VAL A 14 8.27 8.55 -4.39
N HIS A 15 9.21 7.82 -4.99
CA HIS A 15 8.94 6.96 -6.16
C HIS A 15 8.70 5.49 -5.81
N HIS A 16 8.51 5.12 -4.53
CA HIS A 16 8.31 3.73 -4.09
C HIS A 16 9.41 2.76 -4.55
N THR A 17 10.65 3.23 -4.59
CA THR A 17 11.83 2.45 -4.98
C THR A 17 12.80 2.22 -3.84
N SER A 18 12.37 2.45 -2.60
CA SER A 18 13.22 2.34 -1.40
C SER A 18 13.50 0.89 -0.97
N GLY A 19 12.64 -0.05 -1.34
CA GLY A 19 12.67 -1.42 -0.81
C GLY A 19 12.12 -1.55 0.61
N LEU A 20 11.60 -0.49 1.22
CA LEU A 20 10.94 -0.57 2.53
C LEU A 20 9.66 -1.40 2.42
N ARG A 21 9.43 -2.28 3.41
CA ARG A 21 8.19 -3.03 3.53
C ARG A 21 7.01 -2.10 3.77
N ASP A 22 5.87 -2.46 3.17
CA ASP A 22 4.62 -1.74 3.42
C ASP A 22 4.13 -2.03 4.85
N TRP A 23 3.81 -0.96 5.59
CA TRP A 23 3.40 -1.08 6.98
C TRP A 23 2.07 -1.81 7.13
N VAL A 24 1.14 -1.66 6.17
CA VAL A 24 -0.18 -2.29 6.24
C VAL A 24 -0.02 -3.80 6.30
N GLN A 25 0.66 -4.38 5.31
CA GLN A 25 0.88 -5.82 5.27
C GLN A 25 1.74 -6.29 6.44
N SER A 26 2.80 -5.57 6.79
CA SER A 26 3.67 -5.93 7.92
C SER A 26 2.92 -6.00 9.24
N MET A 27 2.03 -5.02 9.51
CA MET A 27 1.25 -5.00 10.74
C MET A 27 0.17 -6.08 10.78
N VAL A 28 -0.45 -6.42 9.64
CA VAL A 28 -1.40 -7.54 9.59
C VAL A 28 -0.69 -8.87 9.82
N VAL A 29 0.51 -9.07 9.26
CA VAL A 29 1.36 -10.22 9.59
C VAL A 29 1.70 -10.25 11.08
N ALA A 30 1.91 -9.09 11.70
CA ALA A 30 2.13 -8.98 13.16
C ALA A 30 0.85 -9.20 14.00
N GLY A 31 -0.29 -9.52 13.38
CA GLY A 31 -1.57 -9.76 14.05
C GLY A 31 -2.39 -8.51 14.32
N MET A 32 -2.05 -7.36 13.70
CA MET A 32 -2.86 -6.15 13.82
C MET A 32 -4.10 -6.24 12.93
N ARG A 33 -5.25 -5.89 13.49
CA ARG A 33 -6.53 -5.84 12.77
C ARG A 33 -6.74 -4.46 12.17
N MET A 34 -7.50 -4.39 11.09
CA MET A 34 -7.78 -3.12 10.40
C MET A 34 -8.66 -2.16 11.21
N ASP A 35 -9.31 -2.64 12.27
CA ASP A 35 -10.12 -1.85 13.21
C ASP A 35 -9.37 -1.48 14.50
N ASP A 36 -8.13 -1.93 14.67
CA ASP A 36 -7.25 -1.49 15.75
C ASP A 36 -6.90 0.01 15.60
N VAL A 37 -6.49 0.62 16.70
CA VAL A 37 -5.89 1.96 16.68
C VAL A 37 -4.47 1.85 16.11
N ILE A 38 -4.30 2.36 14.89
CA ILE A 38 -3.01 2.38 14.20
C ILE A 38 -2.52 3.82 14.16
N SER A 39 -1.56 4.14 15.01
CA SER A 39 -0.99 5.47 15.08
C SER A 39 0.27 5.61 14.20
N PHE A 40 0.59 6.86 13.84
CA PHE A 40 1.83 7.18 13.16
C PHE A 40 3.07 6.66 13.91
N GLN A 41 3.04 6.71 15.26
CA GLN A 41 4.13 6.20 16.08
C GLN A 41 4.29 4.68 16.00
N HIS A 42 3.18 3.92 15.87
CA HIS A 42 3.26 2.47 15.64
C HIS A 42 3.98 2.16 14.34
N ILE A 43 3.69 2.91 13.27
CA ILE A 43 4.35 2.76 11.96
C ILE A 43 5.85 3.07 12.08
N LEU A 44 6.22 4.20 12.70
CA LEU A 44 7.62 4.57 12.89
C LEU A 44 8.39 3.55 13.77
N LYS A 45 7.73 2.99 14.78
CA LYS A 45 8.31 1.92 15.61
C LYS A 45 8.60 0.68 14.77
N MET A 46 7.64 0.23 13.96
CA MET A 46 7.82 -0.91 13.05
C MET A 46 9.01 -0.69 12.11
N VAL A 47 9.09 0.48 11.47
CA VAL A 47 10.20 0.81 10.56
C VAL A 47 11.56 0.78 11.25
N LYS A 48 11.64 1.17 12.53
CA LYS A 48 12.88 1.09 13.32
C LYS A 48 13.36 -0.34 13.54
N HIS A 49 12.45 -1.31 13.61
CA HIS A 49 12.76 -2.72 13.81
C HIS A 49 13.01 -3.49 12.51
N GLN A 50 12.72 -2.90 11.36
CA GLN A 50 12.94 -3.55 10.07
C GLN A 50 14.43 -3.90 9.90
N GLN A 51 14.73 -5.18 9.63
CA GLN A 51 16.10 -5.71 9.59
C GLN A 51 16.66 -5.83 8.17
N SER A 52 15.81 -5.96 7.18
CA SER A 52 16.19 -6.07 5.78
C SER A 52 15.19 -5.36 4.88
N LEU A 53 15.60 -5.06 3.65
CA LEU A 53 14.72 -4.48 2.64
C LEU A 53 14.08 -5.58 1.77
N ASN A 54 12.98 -5.27 1.11
CA ASN A 54 12.39 -6.12 0.08
C ASN A 54 13.36 -6.32 -1.11
N PHE A 55 14.11 -5.26 -1.44
CA PHE A 55 15.11 -5.21 -2.51
C PHE A 55 16.05 -4.01 -2.28
N LYS A 56 17.13 -3.93 -3.05
CA LYS A 56 18.09 -2.80 -2.95
C LYS A 56 17.44 -1.51 -3.46
N PRO A 57 17.65 -0.35 -2.79
CA PRO A 57 17.10 0.92 -3.22
C PRO A 57 17.38 1.22 -4.71
N GLY A 58 16.34 1.66 -5.41
CA GLY A 58 16.38 1.96 -6.85
C GLY A 58 16.34 0.73 -7.77
N GLN A 59 16.33 -0.48 -7.25
CA GLN A 59 16.35 -1.70 -8.07
C GLN A 59 14.99 -2.01 -8.71
N MET A 60 13.91 -1.75 -7.98
CA MET A 60 12.54 -2.08 -8.39
C MET A 60 11.57 -1.00 -7.90
N TYR A 61 10.41 -0.96 -8.54
CA TYR A 61 9.23 -0.29 -8.04
C TYR A 61 8.38 -1.27 -7.24
N LEU A 62 8.03 -0.90 -6.01
CA LEU A 62 7.03 -1.59 -5.20
C LEU A 62 6.37 -0.59 -4.28
N TYR A 63 5.08 -0.37 -4.46
CA TYR A 63 4.31 0.59 -3.69
C TYR A 63 4.47 0.35 -2.18
N SER A 64 4.79 1.41 -1.43
CA SER A 64 4.99 1.35 0.01
C SER A 64 4.45 2.60 0.69
N ASN A 65 3.37 2.44 1.45
CA ASN A 65 2.83 3.49 2.32
C ASN A 65 3.88 3.98 3.33
N THR A 66 4.74 3.09 3.80
CA THR A 66 5.83 3.39 4.73
C THR A 66 6.73 4.51 4.22
N GLY A 67 7.02 4.54 2.91
CA GLY A 67 7.81 5.60 2.31
C GLY A 67 7.21 6.99 2.53
N TYR A 68 5.90 7.12 2.34
CA TYR A 68 5.18 8.39 2.53
C TYR A 68 5.01 8.77 4.01
N ASN A 69 4.89 7.79 4.90
CA ASN A 69 4.95 8.10 6.34
C ASN A 69 6.31 8.68 6.74
N LEU A 70 7.40 8.16 6.19
CA LEU A 70 8.73 8.71 6.45
C LEU A 70 8.92 10.10 5.81
N LEU A 71 8.28 10.39 4.67
CA LEU A 71 8.28 11.74 4.11
C LEU A 71 7.59 12.74 5.05
N ALA A 72 6.44 12.38 5.65
CA ALA A 72 5.78 13.19 6.66
C ALA A 72 6.67 13.41 7.89
N GLU A 73 7.36 12.38 8.36
CA GLU A 73 8.33 12.50 9.46
C GLU A 73 9.51 13.40 9.10
N ILE A 74 10.01 13.34 7.86
CA ILE A 74 11.06 14.24 7.37
C ILE A 74 10.59 15.69 7.39
N VAL A 75 9.36 15.96 6.93
CA VAL A 75 8.79 17.32 7.01
C VAL A 75 8.77 17.81 8.45
N GLN A 76 8.28 17.02 9.41
CA GLN A 76 8.26 17.39 10.82
C GLN A 76 9.65 17.75 11.35
N ARG A 77 10.67 16.92 11.03
CA ARG A 77 12.05 17.15 11.50
C ARG A 77 12.70 18.35 10.87
N VAL A 78 12.49 18.56 9.57
CA VAL A 78 13.12 19.69 8.85
C VAL A 78 12.48 21.01 9.24
N THR A 79 11.18 21.03 9.46
CA THR A 79 10.42 22.26 9.76
C THR A 79 10.27 22.53 11.27
N ASN A 80 10.52 21.51 12.11
CA ASN A 80 10.23 21.52 13.55
C ASN A 80 8.75 21.86 13.86
N GLN A 81 7.84 21.43 12.99
CA GLN A 81 6.38 21.59 13.11
C GLN A 81 5.70 20.23 12.98
N LEU A 82 4.52 20.08 13.58
CA LEU A 82 3.69 18.89 13.31
C LEU A 82 3.25 18.89 11.84
N PHE A 83 3.21 17.72 11.22
CA PHE A 83 2.86 17.58 9.80
C PHE A 83 1.46 18.15 9.50
N ALA A 84 0.50 17.92 10.40
CA ALA A 84 -0.85 18.47 10.28
C ALA A 84 -0.84 20.01 10.26
N ASP A 85 -0.13 20.65 11.20
CA ASP A 85 -0.04 22.11 11.29
C ASP A 85 0.69 22.71 10.08
N TRP A 86 1.77 22.04 9.66
CA TRP A 86 2.55 22.47 8.51
C TRP A 86 1.71 22.46 7.23
N THR A 87 0.95 21.38 6.99
CA THR A 87 0.08 21.27 5.81
C THR A 87 -1.03 22.31 5.80
N VAL A 88 -1.65 22.58 6.94
CA VAL A 88 -2.65 23.64 7.07
C VAL A 88 -2.06 25.00 6.72
N SER A 89 -0.88 25.30 7.24
CA SER A 89 -0.27 26.62 7.10
C SER A 89 0.30 26.87 5.71
N ASN A 90 0.85 25.85 5.08
CA ASN A 90 1.62 25.98 3.84
C ASN A 90 0.88 25.49 2.57
N ILE A 91 -0.21 24.73 2.74
CA ILE A 91 -0.97 24.18 1.62
C ILE A 91 -2.44 24.55 1.70
N PHE A 92 -3.14 24.12 2.76
CA PHE A 92 -4.60 24.18 2.76
C PHE A 92 -5.12 25.60 2.92
N ARG A 93 -4.56 26.39 3.84
CA ARG A 93 -4.95 27.79 4.03
C ARG A 93 -4.62 28.67 2.83
N PRO A 94 -3.43 28.63 2.23
CA PRO A 94 -3.14 29.37 1.01
C PRO A 94 -4.11 29.05 -0.14
N LEU A 95 -4.49 27.79 -0.31
CA LEU A 95 -5.44 27.36 -1.34
C LEU A 95 -6.91 27.55 -0.95
N GLY A 96 -7.22 28.01 0.26
CA GLY A 96 -8.60 28.14 0.76
C GLY A 96 -9.32 26.81 0.99
N MET A 97 -8.58 25.73 1.22
CA MET A 97 -9.10 24.37 1.49
C MET A 97 -9.52 24.24 2.94
N SER A 98 -10.61 24.91 3.31
CA SER A 98 -11.06 25.08 4.71
C SER A 98 -11.69 23.82 5.34
N ASN A 99 -12.06 22.84 4.54
CA ASN A 99 -12.62 21.55 4.96
C ASN A 99 -11.64 20.39 4.77
N THR A 100 -10.34 20.70 4.64
CA THR A 100 -9.28 19.72 4.47
C THR A 100 -8.35 19.74 5.67
N TYR A 101 -8.07 18.55 6.21
CA TYR A 101 -7.18 18.41 7.36
C TYR A 101 -6.51 17.03 7.37
N VAL A 102 -5.35 16.95 7.99
CA VAL A 102 -4.65 15.70 8.30
C VAL A 102 -5.06 15.27 9.70
N CYS A 103 -5.66 14.08 9.81
CA CYS A 103 -6.08 13.52 11.10
C CYS A 103 -4.90 12.83 11.79
N ASP A 104 -4.32 13.49 12.78
CA ASP A 104 -3.22 12.98 13.60
C ASP A 104 -3.69 12.43 14.97
N ASN A 105 -4.98 12.60 15.28
CA ASN A 105 -5.64 12.06 16.45
C ASN A 105 -6.98 11.43 16.06
N HIS A 106 -7.11 10.10 16.18
CA HIS A 106 -8.33 9.35 15.83
C HIS A 106 -9.52 9.66 16.75
N GLU A 107 -9.29 10.21 17.95
CA GLU A 107 -10.33 10.61 18.90
C GLU A 107 -10.93 11.99 18.57
N MET A 108 -10.33 12.75 17.66
CA MET A 108 -10.78 14.08 17.31
C MET A 108 -12.16 14.05 16.67
N VAL A 109 -13.09 14.82 17.25
CA VAL A 109 -14.42 15.00 16.67
C VAL A 109 -14.36 16.02 15.54
N VAL A 110 -14.66 15.56 14.33
CA VAL A 110 -14.66 16.39 13.13
C VAL A 110 -16.08 16.57 12.62
N LYS A 111 -16.54 17.82 12.56
CA LYS A 111 -17.88 18.17 12.08
C LYS A 111 -18.05 17.73 10.62
N ASN A 112 -19.17 17.12 10.30
CA ASN A 112 -19.55 16.63 8.97
C ASN A 112 -18.61 15.54 8.40
N ARG A 113 -17.79 14.89 9.23
CA ARG A 113 -17.01 13.74 8.79
C ARG A 113 -17.93 12.58 8.37
N ALA A 114 -17.75 12.06 7.17
CA ALA A 114 -18.47 10.88 6.72
C ALA A 114 -18.01 9.64 7.51
N SER A 115 -18.95 8.77 7.85
CA SER A 115 -18.65 7.40 8.28
C SER A 115 -18.52 6.50 7.06
N SER A 116 -17.70 5.45 7.14
CA SER A 116 -17.55 4.51 6.04
C SER A 116 -18.20 3.17 6.33
N TYR A 117 -18.57 2.45 5.26
CA TYR A 117 -19.41 1.26 5.34
C TYR A 117 -18.90 0.14 4.43
N TYR A 118 -19.19 -1.10 4.86
CA TYR A 118 -19.11 -2.29 4.00
C TYR A 118 -20.42 -3.08 4.07
N LYS A 119 -20.67 -3.94 3.09
CA LYS A 119 -21.85 -4.80 3.03
C LYS A 119 -21.42 -6.26 3.23
N HIS A 120 -22.12 -6.96 4.11
CA HIS A 120 -21.96 -8.38 4.34
C HIS A 120 -23.33 -9.02 4.53
N GLU A 121 -23.62 -10.14 3.84
CA GLU A 121 -24.89 -10.84 3.87
C GLU A 121 -26.11 -9.92 3.70
N GLY A 122 -26.03 -8.98 2.77
CA GLY A 122 -27.10 -8.04 2.46
C GLY A 122 -27.27 -6.84 3.41
N ARG A 123 -26.53 -6.79 4.54
CA ARG A 123 -26.60 -5.72 5.54
C ARG A 123 -25.38 -4.81 5.49
N PHE A 124 -25.59 -3.53 5.82
CA PHE A 124 -24.49 -2.55 5.96
C PHE A 124 -23.95 -2.56 7.38
N TYR A 125 -22.62 -2.48 7.47
CA TYR A 125 -21.87 -2.38 8.70
C TYR A 125 -20.93 -1.18 8.66
N ASN A 126 -20.67 -0.55 9.81
CA ASN A 126 -19.66 0.49 9.92
C ASN A 126 -18.27 -0.11 9.71
N ALA A 127 -17.52 0.49 8.78
CA ALA A 127 -16.10 0.22 8.62
C ALA A 127 -15.32 1.23 9.46
N VAL A 128 -15.17 0.92 10.75
CA VAL A 128 -14.55 1.83 11.73
C VAL A 128 -13.13 2.18 11.31
N ASP A 129 -12.79 3.48 11.37
CA ASP A 129 -11.50 4.03 11.03
C ASP A 129 -10.85 4.69 12.26
N ASN A 130 -9.79 4.06 12.78
CA ASN A 130 -8.98 4.51 13.91
C ASN A 130 -7.53 4.76 13.48
N LEU A 131 -7.32 5.13 12.21
CA LEU A 131 -5.99 5.30 11.61
C LEU A 131 -5.49 6.73 11.74
N THR A 132 -4.21 6.89 12.09
CA THR A 132 -3.46 8.14 11.98
C THR A 132 -2.13 7.92 11.27
N ALA A 133 -2.18 7.44 10.02
CA ALA A 133 -0.99 7.16 9.20
C ALA A 133 -0.60 8.37 8.34
N LEU A 134 -0.02 9.38 8.99
CA LEU A 134 0.35 10.64 8.36
C LEU A 134 1.23 10.45 7.12
N GLY A 135 0.92 11.16 6.06
CA GLY A 135 1.66 11.16 4.79
C GLY A 135 1.16 10.12 3.79
N SER A 136 0.85 8.90 4.23
CA SER A 136 0.32 7.87 3.33
C SER A 136 -1.21 7.78 3.34
N SER A 137 -1.86 8.32 4.38
CA SER A 137 -3.30 8.26 4.58
C SER A 137 -3.72 9.37 5.56
N SER A 138 -4.94 9.24 6.16
CA SER A 138 -5.46 10.11 7.21
C SER A 138 -5.68 11.56 6.78
N LEU A 139 -5.80 11.83 5.48
CA LEU A 139 -6.25 13.09 4.92
C LEU A 139 -7.76 13.02 4.70
N TYR A 140 -8.49 13.95 5.30
CA TYR A 140 -9.91 14.16 5.06
C TYR A 140 -10.13 15.44 4.27
N SER A 141 -11.00 15.39 3.27
CA SER A 141 -11.27 16.51 2.37
C SER A 141 -12.68 16.44 1.81
N THR A 142 -13.03 17.45 1.02
CA THR A 142 -14.24 17.51 0.21
C THR A 142 -13.88 17.65 -1.27
N VAL A 143 -14.84 17.36 -2.18
CA VAL A 143 -14.62 17.56 -3.64
C VAL A 143 -14.31 19.00 -3.96
N GLU A 144 -14.96 19.96 -3.25
CA GLU A 144 -14.74 21.39 -3.43
C GLU A 144 -13.30 21.80 -3.08
N ASP A 145 -12.76 21.29 -1.99
CA ASP A 145 -11.39 21.58 -1.59
C ASP A 145 -10.38 20.89 -2.51
N LEU A 146 -10.64 19.63 -2.91
CA LEU A 146 -9.80 18.94 -3.88
C LEU A 146 -9.83 19.61 -5.26
N THR A 147 -10.91 20.27 -5.64
CA THR A 147 -10.95 21.10 -6.85
C THR A 147 -9.93 22.26 -6.77
N LYS A 148 -9.83 22.92 -5.60
CA LYS A 148 -8.80 23.96 -5.37
C LYS A 148 -7.39 23.42 -5.48
N TRP A 149 -7.16 22.19 -4.95
CA TRP A 149 -5.90 21.49 -5.12
C TRP A 149 -5.58 21.21 -6.60
N VAL A 150 -6.56 20.75 -7.37
CA VAL A 150 -6.41 20.52 -8.82
C VAL A 150 -6.07 21.80 -9.56
N LEU A 151 -6.79 22.90 -9.30
CA LEU A 151 -6.53 24.21 -9.92
C LEU A 151 -5.13 24.74 -9.60
N ASN A 152 -4.57 24.40 -8.43
CA ASN A 152 -3.21 24.79 -8.09
C ASN A 152 -2.15 24.25 -9.06
N PHE A 153 -2.42 23.20 -9.82
CA PHE A 153 -1.46 22.71 -10.82
C PHE A 153 -1.35 23.66 -12.04
N ASP A 154 -2.37 24.46 -12.27
CA ASP A 154 -2.37 25.49 -13.32
C ASP A 154 -1.95 26.84 -12.74
N ASP A 155 -2.53 27.25 -11.59
CA ASP A 155 -2.28 28.55 -10.95
C ASP A 155 -0.92 28.61 -10.23
N LYS A 156 -0.39 27.45 -9.79
CA LYS A 156 0.93 27.28 -9.15
C LYS A 156 1.14 28.16 -7.91
N GLN A 157 0.05 28.49 -7.21
CA GLN A 157 0.07 29.35 -6.03
C GLN A 157 0.89 28.71 -4.89
N VAL A 158 0.75 27.38 -4.72
CA VAL A 158 1.56 26.60 -3.79
C VAL A 158 2.57 25.77 -4.58
N GLY A 159 3.85 25.87 -4.21
CA GLY A 159 4.95 25.15 -4.83
C GLY A 159 5.64 25.88 -5.99
N GLY A 160 4.94 26.75 -6.72
CA GLY A 160 5.48 27.44 -7.89
C GLY A 160 5.79 26.50 -9.06
N ASP A 161 6.32 27.04 -10.15
CA ASP A 161 6.64 26.28 -11.37
C ASP A 161 7.53 25.07 -11.10
N GLN A 162 8.60 25.26 -10.36
CA GLN A 162 9.62 24.22 -10.12
C GLN A 162 9.04 22.99 -9.41
N VAL A 163 8.21 23.20 -8.38
CA VAL A 163 7.63 22.08 -7.63
C VAL A 163 6.56 21.37 -8.47
N ILE A 164 5.72 22.12 -9.18
CA ILE A 164 4.67 21.56 -10.04
C ILE A 164 5.27 20.72 -11.17
N GLU A 165 6.34 21.19 -11.81
CA GLU A 165 7.07 20.39 -12.81
C GLU A 165 7.66 19.12 -12.22
N LEU A 166 8.29 19.25 -11.04
CA LEU A 166 8.87 18.10 -10.32
C LEU A 166 7.80 17.06 -9.95
N MET A 167 6.58 17.48 -9.59
CA MET A 167 5.48 16.59 -9.26
C MET A 167 5.03 15.71 -10.42
N HIS A 168 5.32 16.08 -11.67
CA HIS A 168 5.03 15.27 -12.86
C HIS A 168 6.24 14.43 -13.30
N GLN A 169 7.39 14.60 -12.66
CA GLN A 169 8.61 13.86 -13.01
C GLN A 169 8.50 12.40 -12.57
N ARG A 170 8.38 11.51 -13.54
CA ARG A 170 8.35 10.06 -13.32
C ARG A 170 9.68 9.55 -12.75
N GLY A 171 9.58 8.56 -11.87
CA GLY A 171 10.75 7.91 -11.28
C GLY A 171 11.55 7.10 -12.30
N LYS A 172 12.82 6.85 -11.97
CA LYS A 172 13.73 6.06 -12.78
C LYS A 172 14.46 5.04 -11.89
N LEU A 173 14.49 3.79 -12.33
CA LEU A 173 15.24 2.72 -11.67
C LEU A 173 16.74 2.82 -11.95
N ASN A 174 17.54 2.10 -11.18
CA ASN A 174 18.99 1.99 -11.40
C ASN A 174 19.35 1.37 -12.77
N SER A 175 18.44 0.58 -13.35
CA SER A 175 18.57 0.03 -14.71
C SER A 175 18.46 1.09 -15.82
N GLY A 176 17.93 2.27 -15.47
CA GLY A 176 17.58 3.31 -16.43
C GLY A 176 16.11 3.25 -16.88
N GLU A 177 15.36 2.22 -16.52
CA GLU A 177 13.93 2.09 -16.79
C GLU A 177 13.13 3.17 -16.07
N GLN A 178 12.19 3.80 -16.80
CA GLN A 178 11.28 4.79 -16.24
C GLN A 178 10.01 4.11 -15.74
N ILE A 179 9.60 4.44 -14.52
CA ILE A 179 8.34 3.96 -13.91
C ILE A 179 7.24 4.99 -14.10
N ASP A 180 5.98 4.56 -14.02
CA ASP A 180 4.82 5.44 -14.19
C ASP A 180 4.47 6.27 -12.93
N TYR A 181 5.18 6.09 -11.83
CA TYR A 181 4.95 6.82 -10.59
C TYR A 181 5.85 8.04 -10.47
N ALA A 182 5.23 9.17 -10.16
CA ALA A 182 5.88 10.46 -9.93
C ALA A 182 5.80 10.85 -8.43
N PHE A 183 5.50 12.09 -8.10
CA PHE A 183 5.40 12.59 -6.74
C PHE A 183 3.96 12.46 -6.22
N GLY A 184 3.62 11.32 -5.61
CA GLY A 184 2.30 11.06 -5.04
C GLY A 184 1.19 10.82 -6.06
N GLN A 185 1.55 10.58 -7.32
CA GLN A 185 0.61 10.33 -8.41
C GLN A 185 1.25 9.45 -9.49
N ARG A 186 0.44 8.69 -10.18
CA ARG A 186 0.81 8.04 -11.42
C ARG A 186 0.74 9.07 -12.56
N VAL A 187 1.68 9.03 -13.47
CA VAL A 187 1.68 9.82 -14.71
C VAL A 187 1.73 8.86 -15.88
N GLY A 188 0.70 8.87 -16.71
CA GLY A 188 0.52 7.91 -17.78
C GLY A 188 -0.34 8.43 -18.91
N MET A 189 -0.98 7.51 -19.62
CA MET A 189 -1.87 7.80 -20.74
C MET A 189 -3.23 7.15 -20.54
N TYR A 190 -4.29 7.84 -20.93
CA TYR A 190 -5.65 7.33 -21.04
C TYR A 190 -6.22 7.71 -22.40
N LYS A 191 -6.49 6.73 -23.27
CA LYS A 191 -7.01 6.93 -24.63
C LYS A 191 -6.24 8.02 -25.41
N GLY A 192 -4.91 8.01 -25.32
CA GLY A 192 -4.06 8.99 -26.02
C GLY A 192 -3.89 10.34 -25.32
N LEU A 193 -4.59 10.61 -24.22
CA LEU A 193 -4.41 11.81 -23.40
C LEU A 193 -3.45 11.55 -22.25
N ARG A 194 -2.57 12.51 -21.96
CA ARG A 194 -1.72 12.44 -20.78
C ARG A 194 -2.56 12.64 -19.52
N ILE A 195 -2.36 11.77 -18.55
CA ILE A 195 -3.05 11.83 -17.26
C ILE A 195 -2.08 11.87 -16.09
N ALA A 196 -2.55 12.46 -14.99
CA ALA A 196 -1.97 12.27 -13.66
C ALA A 196 -3.10 11.88 -12.70
N ASP A 197 -2.96 10.74 -12.02
CA ASP A 197 -4.02 10.20 -11.19
C ASP A 197 -3.48 9.53 -9.92
N HIS A 198 -4.34 9.43 -8.92
CA HIS A 198 -4.14 8.57 -7.77
C HIS A 198 -5.48 8.10 -7.18
N SER A 199 -5.53 6.85 -6.75
CA SER A 199 -6.67 6.29 -6.02
C SER A 199 -6.40 6.22 -4.52
N GLY A 200 -7.47 6.15 -3.72
CA GLY A 200 -7.40 5.93 -2.28
C GLY A 200 -8.33 4.81 -1.83
N SER A 201 -7.85 3.97 -0.94
CA SER A 201 -8.62 2.89 -0.35
C SER A 201 -8.21 2.66 1.09
N TRP A 202 -9.13 2.90 2.02
CA TRP A 202 -8.96 2.58 3.43
C TRP A 202 -10.31 2.29 4.09
N ARG A 203 -10.44 1.16 4.77
CA ARG A 203 -11.69 0.70 5.37
C ARG A 203 -12.83 0.72 4.34
N GLY A 204 -13.90 1.48 4.57
CA GLY A 204 -14.99 1.67 3.62
C GLY A 204 -14.81 2.86 2.68
N PHE A 205 -13.77 3.67 2.83
CA PHE A 205 -13.51 4.80 1.95
C PHE A 205 -12.83 4.37 0.66
N ARG A 206 -13.30 4.92 -0.45
CA ARG A 206 -12.74 4.77 -1.80
C ARG A 206 -12.69 6.12 -2.46
N SER A 207 -11.58 6.45 -3.08
CA SER A 207 -11.44 7.73 -3.79
C SER A 207 -10.64 7.57 -5.06
N HIS A 208 -10.87 8.46 -5.99
CA HIS A 208 -10.04 8.62 -7.18
C HIS A 208 -10.02 10.09 -7.61
N LEU A 209 -8.82 10.56 -7.96
CA LEU A 209 -8.61 11.86 -8.57
C LEU A 209 -7.80 11.63 -9.83
N ILE A 210 -8.32 12.04 -10.99
CA ILE A 210 -7.65 11.99 -12.29
C ILE A 210 -7.68 13.38 -12.93
N ARG A 211 -6.54 13.79 -13.47
CA ARG A 211 -6.37 15.03 -14.24
C ARG A 211 -5.94 14.69 -15.66
N PHE A 212 -6.62 15.23 -16.64
CA PHE A 212 -6.27 15.13 -18.06
C PHE A 212 -5.43 16.34 -18.44
N LEU A 213 -4.11 16.16 -18.45
CA LEU A 213 -3.13 17.26 -18.53
C LEU A 213 -3.20 18.04 -19.84
N ASP A 214 -3.73 17.45 -20.91
CA ASP A 214 -3.87 18.06 -22.23
C ASP A 214 -5.23 18.76 -22.43
N ARG A 215 -6.15 18.69 -21.45
CA ARG A 215 -7.55 19.09 -21.63
C ARG A 215 -8.13 19.98 -20.54
N MET A 216 -7.36 20.36 -19.54
CA MET A 216 -7.84 21.10 -18.34
C MET A 216 -9.13 20.49 -17.77
N PHE A 217 -9.21 19.16 -17.78
CA PHE A 217 -10.36 18.39 -17.29
C PHE A 217 -9.90 17.46 -16.18
N SER A 218 -10.71 17.34 -15.15
CA SER A 218 -10.40 16.46 -14.01
C SER A 218 -11.68 15.84 -13.45
N VAL A 219 -11.55 14.64 -12.90
CA VAL A 219 -12.64 13.96 -12.21
C VAL A 219 -12.18 13.63 -10.80
N ILE A 220 -13.00 13.99 -9.82
CA ILE A 220 -12.77 13.72 -8.40
C ILE A 220 -13.95 12.94 -7.87
N ILE A 221 -13.71 11.76 -7.33
CA ILE A 221 -14.75 10.92 -6.74
C ILE A 221 -14.34 10.52 -5.33
N LEU A 222 -15.21 10.81 -4.37
CA LEU A 222 -15.08 10.40 -2.99
C LEU A 222 -16.27 9.52 -2.62
N SER A 223 -16.03 8.33 -2.12
CA SER A 223 -17.05 7.40 -1.68
C SER A 223 -16.73 6.86 -0.28
N ASN A 224 -17.77 6.62 0.50
CA ASN A 224 -17.68 6.01 1.82
C ASN A 224 -18.18 4.56 1.86
N TYR A 225 -18.21 3.88 0.70
CA TYR A 225 -18.65 2.50 0.58
C TYR A 225 -17.53 1.60 0.03
N ALA A 226 -17.22 0.51 0.75
CA ALA A 226 -16.07 -0.36 0.50
C ALA A 226 -16.06 -1.02 -0.89
N SER A 227 -17.23 -1.27 -1.49
CA SER A 227 -17.37 -1.91 -2.81
C SER A 227 -17.49 -0.91 -3.95
N SER A 228 -17.33 0.40 -3.69
CA SER A 228 -17.30 1.41 -4.76
C SER A 228 -16.04 1.26 -5.61
N ASP A 229 -16.17 1.53 -6.90
CA ASP A 229 -15.06 1.63 -7.84
C ASP A 229 -14.96 3.04 -8.47
N PRO A 230 -14.43 4.01 -7.73
CA PRO A 230 -14.28 5.38 -8.23
C PRO A 230 -13.38 5.48 -9.47
N THR A 231 -12.45 4.55 -9.66
CA THR A 231 -11.57 4.55 -10.83
C THR A 231 -12.35 4.24 -12.10
N SER A 232 -13.19 3.18 -12.08
CA SER A 232 -14.07 2.86 -13.21
C SER A 232 -15.02 4.03 -13.51
N TRP A 233 -15.68 4.56 -12.48
CA TRP A 233 -16.62 5.68 -12.65
C TRP A 233 -15.95 6.95 -13.20
N ALA A 234 -14.72 7.27 -12.76
CA ALA A 234 -13.98 8.41 -13.29
C ALA A 234 -13.64 8.23 -14.76
N ASN A 235 -13.28 7.02 -15.17
CA ASN A 235 -13.02 6.67 -16.57
C ASN A 235 -14.30 6.75 -17.41
N GLU A 236 -15.44 6.23 -16.93
CA GLU A 236 -16.73 6.33 -17.59
C GLU A 236 -17.16 7.79 -17.78
N ILE A 237 -16.98 8.65 -16.77
CA ILE A 237 -17.27 10.09 -16.87
C ILE A 237 -16.36 10.75 -17.93
N ALA A 238 -15.07 10.38 -17.94
CA ALA A 238 -14.14 10.89 -18.96
C ALA A 238 -14.54 10.44 -20.38
N ASP A 239 -14.98 9.20 -20.55
CA ASP A 239 -15.47 8.67 -21.82
C ASP A 239 -16.72 9.40 -22.34
N LEU A 240 -17.63 9.72 -21.43
CA LEU A 240 -18.82 10.53 -21.76
C LEU A 240 -18.47 11.98 -22.15
N HIS A 241 -17.38 12.52 -21.59
CA HIS A 241 -16.92 13.88 -21.90
C HIS A 241 -16.10 13.94 -23.19
N PHE A 242 -15.30 12.92 -23.47
CA PHE A 242 -14.40 12.85 -24.61
C PHE A 242 -14.92 11.88 -25.68
N VAL A 243 -16.14 12.09 -26.16
CA VAL A 243 -16.80 11.23 -27.16
C VAL A 243 -16.07 11.11 -28.49
N ASP A 244 -15.19 12.05 -28.80
CA ASP A 244 -14.40 12.08 -30.05
C ASP A 244 -13.07 11.34 -29.95
N LEU A 245 -12.75 10.76 -28.80
CA LEU A 245 -11.49 10.00 -28.66
C LEU A 245 -11.64 8.60 -29.30
N PRO A 246 -10.61 8.15 -30.03
CA PRO A 246 -10.62 6.81 -30.61
C PRO A 246 -10.72 5.73 -29.53
N ASP A 247 -11.45 4.66 -29.82
CA ASP A 247 -11.53 3.50 -28.94
C ASP A 247 -10.12 2.89 -28.79
N PRO A 248 -9.75 2.40 -27.59
CA PRO A 248 -8.46 1.69 -27.38
C PRO A 248 -8.22 0.52 -28.32
N ALA A 249 -9.29 -0.05 -28.89
CA ALA A 249 -9.20 -1.10 -29.89
C ALA A 249 -8.55 -0.63 -31.21
N ASP A 250 -8.61 0.67 -31.52
CA ASP A 250 -8.08 1.27 -32.74
C ASP A 250 -6.63 1.74 -32.61
N MET A 251 -6.09 1.76 -31.40
CA MET A 251 -4.71 2.15 -31.13
C MET A 251 -3.86 0.89 -30.82
N ASN A 252 -3.01 0.51 -31.74
CA ASN A 252 -2.07 -0.59 -31.59
C ASN A 252 -1.35 -0.55 -30.21
N HIS A 253 -1.53 -1.62 -29.48
CA HIS A 253 -1.03 -1.86 -28.13
C HIS A 253 0.47 -1.58 -28.00
N THR A 254 0.81 -0.57 -27.18
CA THR A 254 2.07 -0.57 -26.44
C THR A 254 1.73 -0.50 -24.95
N SER A 255 1.89 -1.66 -24.34
CA SER A 255 2.05 -1.95 -22.90
C SER A 255 1.08 -1.32 -21.91
N ASN A 256 -0.08 -1.96 -21.71
CA ASN A 256 -0.71 -2.06 -20.39
C ASN A 256 -0.16 -3.30 -19.69
N GLN A 257 0.89 -3.16 -18.91
CA GLN A 257 1.14 -4.09 -17.81
C GLN A 257 0.29 -3.62 -16.62
N ALA A 258 -1.03 -3.81 -16.71
CA ALA A 258 -1.80 -4.08 -15.51
C ALA A 258 -1.14 -5.29 -14.85
N ILE A 259 -0.77 -5.15 -13.58
CA ILE A 259 -0.45 -6.30 -12.75
C ILE A 259 -1.73 -7.12 -12.67
N GLN A 260 -1.89 -8.01 -13.66
CA GLN A 260 -2.86 -9.08 -13.53
C GLN A 260 -2.36 -9.90 -12.35
N THR A 261 -3.04 -9.80 -11.23
CA THR A 261 -3.06 -10.88 -10.26
C THR A 261 -3.48 -12.13 -11.05
N LYS A 262 -2.48 -12.87 -11.51
CA LYS A 262 -2.69 -14.23 -12.01
C LYS A 262 -3.38 -14.96 -10.86
N LYS A 263 -4.70 -15.15 -10.99
CA LYS A 263 -5.38 -16.20 -10.26
C LYS A 263 -4.63 -17.46 -10.63
N LEU A 264 -3.80 -17.96 -9.72
CA LEU A 264 -3.09 -19.22 -9.89
C LEU A 264 -4.19 -20.27 -10.09
N VAL A 265 -4.35 -20.71 -11.33
CA VAL A 265 -5.10 -21.91 -11.62
C VAL A 265 -4.24 -23.03 -11.05
N TYR A 266 -4.66 -23.56 -9.92
CA TYR A 266 -4.03 -24.74 -9.34
C TYR A 266 -4.14 -25.85 -10.38
N SER A 267 -3.01 -26.22 -11.00
CA SER A 267 -2.92 -27.46 -11.73
C SER A 267 -3.09 -28.60 -10.72
N ASP A 268 -3.87 -29.60 -11.04
CA ASP A 268 -4.13 -30.81 -10.24
C ASP A 268 -2.89 -31.69 -9.97
N ALA A 269 -1.70 -31.15 -10.09
CA ALA A 269 -0.44 -31.80 -9.71
C ALA A 269 -0.10 -31.40 -8.26
N SER A 270 -1.00 -31.62 -7.30
CA SER A 270 -0.67 -31.58 -5.87
C SER A 270 0.24 -32.77 -5.59
N SER A 271 1.55 -32.54 -5.50
CA SER A 271 2.47 -33.46 -4.85
C SER A 271 2.11 -33.46 -3.37
N ASN A 272 1.18 -34.35 -2.97
CA ASN A 272 0.74 -34.44 -1.60
C ASN A 272 1.91 -34.91 -0.73
N LEU A 273 2.38 -34.03 0.15
CA LEU A 273 3.31 -34.44 1.19
C LEU A 273 2.62 -35.43 2.13
N THR A 274 3.34 -36.46 2.54
CA THR A 274 2.82 -37.40 3.56
C THR A 274 2.67 -36.69 4.90
N LEU A 275 1.84 -37.24 5.79
CA LEU A 275 1.67 -36.72 7.15
C LEU A 275 3.00 -36.63 7.91
N GLU A 276 3.89 -37.62 7.75
CA GLU A 276 5.25 -37.59 8.32
C GLU A 276 6.11 -36.44 7.76
N GLN A 277 5.95 -36.12 6.47
CA GLN A 277 6.65 -35.00 5.87
C GLN A 277 6.10 -33.66 6.39
N LEU A 278 4.77 -33.53 6.53
CA LEU A 278 4.14 -32.32 7.06
C LEU A 278 4.55 -32.06 8.51
N LYS A 279 4.60 -33.09 9.37
CA LYS A 279 5.03 -32.96 10.77
C LYS A 279 6.43 -32.38 10.95
N LYS A 280 7.32 -32.48 9.94
CA LYS A 280 8.65 -31.85 10.02
C LYS A 280 8.61 -30.34 10.06
N PHE A 281 7.53 -29.73 9.54
CA PHE A 281 7.34 -28.29 9.52
C PHE A 281 6.73 -27.75 10.81
N GLU A 282 6.18 -28.59 11.69
CA GLU A 282 5.56 -28.15 12.95
C GLU A 282 6.55 -27.43 13.86
N GLY A 283 6.02 -26.46 14.60
CA GLY A 283 6.75 -25.69 15.61
C GLY A 283 6.35 -24.23 15.62
N ASP A 284 6.94 -23.50 16.58
CA ASP A 284 6.78 -22.06 16.72
C ASP A 284 7.85 -21.30 15.96
N TYR A 285 7.44 -20.29 15.23
CA TYR A 285 8.30 -19.48 14.39
C TYR A 285 8.15 -18.01 14.74
N TYR A 286 9.25 -17.38 15.13
CA TYR A 286 9.28 -16.01 15.62
C TYR A 286 9.96 -15.05 14.63
N SER A 287 9.31 -13.95 14.33
CA SER A 287 9.91 -12.82 13.60
C SER A 287 10.39 -11.76 14.59
N GLN A 288 11.70 -11.59 14.68
CA GLN A 288 12.31 -10.53 15.49
C GLN A 288 11.96 -9.13 14.95
N GLU A 289 11.78 -9.00 13.63
CA GLU A 289 11.44 -7.74 12.99
C GLU A 289 10.04 -7.25 13.36
N LEU A 290 9.07 -8.17 13.42
CA LEU A 290 7.67 -7.85 13.71
C LEU A 290 7.26 -8.16 15.15
N ASP A 291 8.16 -8.75 15.95
CA ASP A 291 7.91 -9.19 17.33
C ASP A 291 6.65 -10.06 17.43
N THR A 292 6.54 -11.05 16.56
CA THR A 292 5.36 -11.93 16.50
C THR A 292 5.74 -13.38 16.25
N THR A 293 4.85 -14.28 16.65
CA THR A 293 5.03 -15.75 16.53
C THR A 293 3.86 -16.36 15.78
N TYR A 294 4.17 -17.25 14.85
CA TYR A 294 3.22 -18.17 14.24
C TYR A 294 3.52 -19.60 14.68
N SER A 295 2.50 -20.35 15.06
CA SER A 295 2.59 -21.79 15.29
C SER A 295 2.18 -22.53 14.02
N ILE A 296 3.09 -23.31 13.45
CA ILE A 296 2.80 -24.16 12.30
C ILE A 296 2.44 -25.54 12.81
N LEU A 297 1.27 -26.02 12.47
CA LEU A 297 0.69 -27.28 12.98
C LEU A 297 0.08 -28.10 11.85
N VAL A 298 0.02 -29.41 12.05
CA VAL A 298 -0.78 -30.29 11.19
C VAL A 298 -2.17 -30.47 11.82
N HIS A 299 -3.19 -30.05 11.09
CA HIS A 299 -4.58 -30.19 11.47
C HIS A 299 -5.36 -30.88 10.34
N GLU A 300 -6.07 -31.98 10.63
CA GLU A 300 -6.84 -32.77 9.66
C GLU A 300 -6.04 -33.16 8.39
N GLY A 301 -4.74 -33.47 8.57
CA GLY A 301 -3.87 -33.87 7.45
C GLY A 301 -3.36 -32.71 6.60
N GLN A 302 -3.63 -31.47 6.98
CA GLN A 302 -3.19 -30.26 6.30
C GLN A 302 -2.27 -29.43 7.21
N LEU A 303 -1.40 -28.62 6.62
CA LEU A 303 -0.55 -27.69 7.37
C LEU A 303 -1.29 -26.36 7.54
N ILE A 304 -1.34 -25.86 8.77
CA ILE A 304 -1.93 -24.56 9.09
C ILE A 304 -0.93 -23.67 9.82
N ALA A 305 -1.05 -22.36 9.61
CA ALA A 305 -0.34 -21.36 10.40
C ALA A 305 -1.32 -20.65 11.33
N GLN A 306 -1.10 -20.79 12.64
CA GLN A 306 -1.91 -20.18 13.68
C GLN A 306 -1.24 -18.93 14.23
N HIS A 307 -2.03 -17.89 14.45
CA HIS A 307 -1.62 -16.69 15.14
C HIS A 307 -2.69 -16.27 16.16
N ILE A 308 -2.26 -15.80 17.34
CA ILE A 308 -3.18 -15.49 18.45
C ILE A 308 -4.30 -14.48 18.11
N ARG A 309 -4.08 -13.64 17.09
CA ARG A 309 -5.02 -12.58 16.69
C ARG A 309 -5.61 -12.74 15.29
N ASN A 310 -5.11 -13.65 14.49
CA ASN A 310 -5.60 -13.94 13.15
C ASN A 310 -6.35 -15.28 13.12
N ASN A 311 -7.18 -15.46 12.10
CA ASN A 311 -7.74 -16.78 11.82
C ASN A 311 -6.63 -17.74 11.40
N ASP A 312 -6.89 -19.04 11.54
CA ASP A 312 -6.00 -20.08 11.04
C ASP A 312 -5.83 -19.96 9.52
N ILE A 313 -4.59 -20.03 9.07
CA ILE A 313 -4.22 -19.87 7.66
C ILE A 313 -3.88 -21.26 7.10
N LEU A 314 -4.66 -21.73 6.14
CA LEU A 314 -4.37 -22.97 5.44
C LEU A 314 -3.15 -22.79 4.53
N LEU A 315 -2.20 -23.73 4.63
CA LEU A 315 -0.97 -23.75 3.85
C LEU A 315 -1.00 -24.90 2.85
N VAL A 316 -1.01 -24.59 1.58
CA VAL A 316 -1.05 -25.55 0.48
C VAL A 316 0.34 -25.67 -0.15
N TYR A 317 0.85 -26.90 -0.25
CA TYR A 317 2.17 -27.15 -0.87
C TYR A 317 2.10 -26.99 -2.39
N ASP A 318 2.99 -26.17 -2.97
CA ASP A 318 3.05 -25.85 -4.40
C ASP A 318 4.22 -26.54 -5.16
N GLY A 319 4.92 -27.46 -4.47
CA GLY A 319 6.11 -28.15 -5.03
C GLY A 319 7.44 -27.51 -4.62
N VAL A 320 7.46 -26.26 -4.18
CA VAL A 320 8.67 -25.52 -3.78
C VAL A 320 8.56 -25.00 -2.35
N GLY A 321 7.39 -24.51 -1.98
CA GLY A 321 7.05 -23.94 -0.69
C GLY A 321 5.60 -24.18 -0.36
N PHE A 322 5.02 -23.27 0.42
CA PHE A 322 3.59 -23.31 0.74
C PHE A 322 2.95 -21.96 0.39
N THR A 323 1.72 -22.02 -0.11
CA THR A 323 0.91 -20.85 -0.47
C THR A 323 -0.34 -20.80 0.41
N SER A 324 -0.93 -19.62 0.54
CA SER A 324 -2.26 -19.45 1.15
C SER A 324 -3.07 -18.42 0.36
N ASP A 325 -4.39 -18.41 0.60
CA ASP A 325 -5.30 -17.42 0.03
C ASP A 325 -5.27 -16.08 0.77
N GLU A 326 -4.54 -16.00 1.89
CA GLU A 326 -4.40 -14.76 2.66
C GLU A 326 -3.41 -13.80 1.99
N TRP A 327 -3.88 -12.65 1.53
CA TRP A 327 -3.09 -11.65 0.81
C TRP A 327 -1.82 -11.21 1.56
N PHE A 328 -1.87 -11.22 2.90
CA PHE A 328 -0.75 -10.82 3.73
C PHE A 328 0.24 -11.96 4.03
N PHE A 329 -0.15 -13.21 3.76
CA PHE A 329 0.64 -14.41 4.08
C PHE A 329 0.75 -15.36 2.87
N SER A 330 0.99 -14.83 1.67
CA SER A 330 0.77 -15.52 0.39
C SER A 330 1.68 -16.71 0.16
N HIS A 331 2.98 -16.58 0.42
CA HIS A 331 3.96 -17.64 0.18
C HIS A 331 4.94 -17.75 1.35
N ILE A 332 5.25 -18.97 1.76
CA ILE A 332 6.31 -19.25 2.72
C ILE A 332 7.28 -20.30 2.19
N TYR A 333 8.57 -20.10 2.45
CA TYR A 333 9.65 -20.97 2.05
C TYR A 333 10.45 -21.38 3.27
N PHE A 334 10.36 -22.66 3.68
CA PHE A 334 11.09 -23.15 4.84
C PHE A 334 12.59 -23.24 4.56
N LYS A 335 13.39 -22.79 5.50
CA LYS A 335 14.84 -22.81 5.48
C LYS A 335 15.38 -23.97 6.28
N ARG A 336 16.41 -24.63 5.76
CA ARG A 336 17.08 -25.75 6.43
C ARG A 336 18.54 -25.41 6.68
N ASN A 337 19.06 -25.96 7.78
CA ASN A 337 20.49 -25.94 8.06
C ASN A 337 21.21 -27.02 7.24
N HIS A 338 22.55 -27.10 7.37
CA HIS A 338 23.36 -28.10 6.68
C HIS A 338 23.09 -29.56 7.09
N TYR A 339 22.38 -29.78 8.19
CA TYR A 339 21.89 -31.11 8.61
C TYR A 339 20.48 -31.43 8.04
N GLY A 340 19.90 -30.57 7.24
CA GLY A 340 18.55 -30.73 6.67
C GLY A 340 17.40 -30.40 7.62
N GLN A 341 17.70 -29.92 8.82
CA GLN A 341 16.69 -29.54 9.83
C GLN A 341 16.08 -28.16 9.51
N ILE A 342 14.78 -28.00 9.69
CA ILE A 342 14.08 -26.74 9.50
C ILE A 342 14.45 -25.78 10.64
N VAL A 343 15.02 -24.62 10.28
CA VAL A 343 15.48 -23.57 11.19
C VAL A 343 14.62 -22.31 11.14
N GLY A 344 13.72 -22.21 10.16
CA GLY A 344 12.87 -21.05 9.99
C GLY A 344 12.12 -21.09 8.67
N PHE A 345 11.39 -20.02 8.36
CA PHE A 345 10.84 -19.78 7.03
C PHE A 345 10.98 -18.32 6.63
N VAL A 346 10.88 -18.07 5.34
CA VAL A 346 10.76 -16.74 4.75
C VAL A 346 9.35 -16.55 4.26
N LEU A 347 8.72 -15.43 4.59
CA LEU A 347 7.43 -15.01 4.08
C LEU A 347 7.63 -14.01 2.94
N ASP A 348 6.99 -14.28 1.81
CA ASP A 348 6.85 -13.39 0.66
C ASP A 348 5.36 -13.09 0.42
N GLY A 349 4.94 -11.91 0.80
CA GLY A 349 3.61 -11.36 0.53
C GLY A 349 3.60 -10.47 -0.71
N GLU A 350 2.55 -9.67 -0.89
CA GLU A 350 2.43 -8.73 -2.01
C GLU A 350 3.48 -7.60 -1.91
N ARG A 351 3.53 -6.92 -0.75
CA ARG A 351 4.39 -5.74 -0.48
C ARG A 351 5.39 -5.95 0.65
N VAL A 352 5.49 -7.18 1.14
CA VAL A 352 6.47 -7.65 2.13
C VAL A 352 7.19 -8.82 1.53
N LYS A 353 8.51 -8.70 1.33
CA LYS A 353 9.37 -9.73 0.75
C LYS A 353 10.48 -10.08 1.72
N ASN A 354 10.92 -11.33 1.67
CA ASN A 354 12.06 -11.80 2.47
C ASN A 354 11.90 -11.61 3.99
N LEU A 355 10.67 -11.63 4.51
CA LEU A 355 10.45 -11.52 5.95
C LEU A 355 10.75 -12.85 6.63
N TYR A 356 11.72 -12.86 7.53
CA TYR A 356 12.21 -14.08 8.15
C TYR A 356 11.57 -14.38 9.49
N PHE A 357 11.25 -15.65 9.69
CA PHE A 357 10.77 -16.25 10.95
C PHE A 357 11.73 -17.34 11.35
N THR A 358 12.31 -17.26 12.54
CA THR A 358 13.20 -18.25 13.12
C THR A 358 12.40 -19.30 13.88
N LYS A 359 12.67 -20.58 13.66
CA LYS A 359 12.08 -21.66 14.45
C LYS A 359 12.60 -21.59 15.87
N LYS A 360 11.69 -21.55 16.87
CA LYS A 360 12.06 -21.61 18.29
C LYS A 360 12.57 -23.00 18.64
N SER A 361 13.70 -23.06 19.33
CA SER A 361 14.15 -24.29 20.00
C SER A 361 13.37 -24.46 21.29
N PHE A 362 12.78 -25.61 21.50
CA PHE A 362 12.21 -25.98 22.78
C PHE A 362 13.31 -26.47 23.71
#